data_d7bb0f759373e8ecad527d15ebb77480
#
_entry.id   d7bb0f759373e8ecad527d15ebb77480
#
_cell.length_a   1.000
_cell.length_b   1.000
_cell.length_c   1.000
_cell.angle_alpha   90.00
_cell.angle_beta   90.00
_cell.angle_gamma   90.00
#
_symmetry.space_group_name_H-M   'P 1'
#
loop_
_entity.id
_entity.type
_entity.pdbx_description
1 polymer ?
#
loop_
_entity_poly.entity_id
_entity_poly.type
_entity_poly.pdbx_seq_one_letter_code
_entity_poly.pdbx_strand_id
1 'polypeptide(L)'
;MKKLQFNVKINAPVSKVYEAMLGLKSKLTYEEWTSLFNPTSTYDGSWNKGSKILFIGTDEKGERGGMVSEIVENIPYQYVSIRHYGLVKDDKEITEGPEVEKWARGFENYSFKDNNGITEIIVDLDATDDFVEYMNQTFPKALEKLKEICEK
;
A
#
# COMPACT_ATOMS: atom_id res chain seq x y z
N MET A 1 17.43 6.21 3.21
CA MET A 1 16.03 5.84 3.50
C MET A 1 15.86 5.50 4.97
N LYS A 2 14.71 5.86 5.52
CA LYS A 2 14.35 5.49 6.88
C LYS A 2 13.35 4.35 6.88
N LYS A 3 13.46 3.48 7.88
CA LYS A 3 12.52 2.37 8.06
C LYS A 3 11.46 2.79 9.06
N LEU A 4 10.21 2.72 8.63
CA LEU A 4 9.04 3.04 9.46
C LEU A 4 8.24 1.77 9.70
N GLN A 5 7.56 1.71 10.84
CA GLN A 5 6.68 0.60 11.15
C GLN A 5 5.38 1.12 11.74
N PHE A 6 4.29 0.57 11.26
CA PHE A 6 2.95 0.88 11.75
C PHE A 6 2.21 -0.41 12.04
N ASN A 7 1.30 -0.38 12.99
CA ASN A 7 0.45 -1.55 13.25
C ASN A 7 -0.95 -1.14 13.62
N VAL A 8 -1.88 -2.09 13.43
CA VAL A 8 -3.27 -1.93 13.84
C VAL A 8 -3.83 -3.31 14.17
N LYS A 9 -4.69 -3.38 15.18
CA LYS A 9 -5.42 -4.58 15.52
C LYS A 9 -6.86 -4.41 15.07
N ILE A 10 -7.35 -5.39 14.33
CA ILE A 10 -8.68 -5.36 13.71
C ILE A 10 -9.48 -6.56 14.21
N ASN A 11 -10.68 -6.31 14.73
CA ASN A 11 -11.56 -7.37 15.21
C ASN A 11 -12.32 -7.98 14.04
N ALA A 12 -11.60 -8.74 13.24
CA ALA A 12 -12.11 -9.45 12.07
C ALA A 12 -11.13 -10.57 11.70
N PRO A 13 -11.62 -11.64 11.04
CA PRO A 13 -10.74 -12.75 10.64
C PRO A 13 -9.70 -12.32 9.65
N VAL A 14 -8.53 -12.97 9.66
CA VAL A 14 -7.41 -12.62 8.81
C VAL A 14 -7.76 -12.70 7.33
N SER A 15 -8.61 -13.63 6.92
CA SER A 15 -9.05 -13.73 5.52
C SER A 15 -9.80 -12.48 5.07
N LYS A 16 -10.69 -11.97 5.91
CA LYS A 16 -11.44 -10.74 5.61
C LYS A 16 -10.52 -9.53 5.53
N VAL A 17 -9.59 -9.41 6.48
CA VAL A 17 -8.65 -8.29 6.55
C VAL A 17 -7.70 -8.28 5.34
N TYR A 18 -7.13 -9.43 5.02
CA TYR A 18 -6.25 -9.58 3.87
C TYR A 18 -6.96 -9.21 2.57
N GLU A 19 -8.16 -9.76 2.36
CA GLU A 19 -8.94 -9.50 1.15
C GLU A 19 -9.35 -8.03 1.03
N ALA A 20 -9.71 -7.40 2.14
CA ALA A 20 -10.08 -5.98 2.16
C ALA A 20 -8.89 -5.07 1.90
N MET A 21 -7.74 -5.35 2.53
CA MET A 21 -6.55 -4.52 2.38
C MET A 21 -6.05 -4.49 0.94
N LEU A 22 -6.09 -5.64 0.26
CA LEU A 22 -5.63 -5.75 -1.11
C LEU A 22 -6.72 -5.46 -2.15
N GLY A 23 -7.99 -5.37 -1.72
CA GLY A 23 -9.09 -5.13 -2.64
C GLY A 23 -9.36 -6.32 -3.55
N LEU A 24 -9.21 -7.55 -3.05
CA LEU A 24 -9.30 -8.76 -3.88
C LEU A 24 -10.73 -9.08 -4.31
N LYS A 25 -11.72 -8.83 -3.45
CA LYS A 25 -13.13 -9.04 -3.80
C LYS A 25 -13.72 -7.82 -4.51
N SER A 26 -13.25 -6.64 -4.11
CA SER A 26 -13.63 -5.36 -4.69
C SER A 26 -12.51 -4.38 -4.47
N LYS A 27 -12.08 -3.70 -5.52
CA LYS A 27 -11.07 -2.65 -5.40
C LYS A 27 -11.52 -1.52 -4.48
N LEU A 28 -12.84 -1.39 -4.26
CA LEU A 28 -13.39 -0.31 -3.44
C LEU A 28 -12.81 -0.31 -2.02
N THR A 29 -12.56 -1.48 -1.42
CA THR A 29 -11.99 -1.52 -0.08
C THR A 29 -10.56 -0.96 -0.08
N TYR A 30 -9.75 -1.31 -1.07
CA TYR A 30 -8.41 -0.75 -1.23
C TYR A 30 -8.49 0.77 -1.46
N GLU A 31 -9.33 1.19 -2.37
CA GLU A 31 -9.47 2.61 -2.71
C GLU A 31 -9.95 3.43 -1.51
N GLU A 32 -10.80 2.85 -0.67
CA GLU A 32 -11.35 3.52 0.48
C GLU A 32 -10.29 3.76 1.57
N TRP A 33 -9.53 2.72 1.96
CA TRP A 33 -8.53 2.93 3.02
C TRP A 33 -7.33 3.74 2.52
N THR A 34 -6.97 3.62 1.24
CA THR A 34 -5.86 4.41 0.68
C THR A 34 -6.27 5.83 0.29
N SER A 35 -7.57 6.15 0.33
CA SER A 35 -8.05 7.50 0.04
C SER A 35 -7.47 8.55 0.98
N LEU A 36 -6.98 8.15 2.13
CA LEU A 36 -6.30 9.04 3.08
C LEU A 36 -4.98 9.58 2.50
N PHE A 37 -4.36 8.83 1.58
CA PHE A 37 -3.17 9.29 0.86
C PHE A 37 -3.54 10.13 -0.35
N ASN A 38 -4.55 9.69 -1.08
CA ASN A 38 -5.05 10.39 -2.28
C ASN A 38 -6.49 9.93 -2.53
N PRO A 39 -7.46 10.87 -2.63
CA PRO A 39 -8.86 10.49 -2.85
C PRO A 39 -9.11 9.64 -4.10
N THR A 40 -8.21 9.67 -5.07
CA THR A 40 -8.33 8.91 -6.31
C THR A 40 -7.42 7.68 -6.33
N SER A 41 -6.87 7.29 -5.19
CA SER A 41 -5.95 6.16 -5.10
C SER A 41 -6.59 4.86 -5.57
N THR A 42 -5.87 4.15 -6.44
CA THR A 42 -6.27 2.84 -6.94
C THR A 42 -5.02 2.06 -7.37
N TYR A 43 -5.21 0.87 -7.92
CA TYR A 43 -4.10 0.13 -8.50
C TYR A 43 -4.51 -0.49 -9.83
N ASP A 44 -3.50 -0.82 -10.62
CA ASP A 44 -3.66 -1.51 -11.90
C ASP A 44 -2.60 -2.62 -11.97
N GLY A 45 -3.04 -3.86 -12.13
CA GLY A 45 -2.17 -5.02 -12.15
C GLY A 45 -2.64 -6.11 -11.21
N SER A 46 -1.72 -6.98 -10.82
CA SER A 46 -2.02 -8.17 -10.02
C SER A 46 -1.21 -8.20 -8.74
N TRP A 47 -1.81 -8.77 -7.68
CA TRP A 47 -1.14 -9.03 -6.42
C TRP A 47 -0.38 -10.35 -6.39
N ASN A 48 -0.40 -11.12 -7.48
CA ASN A 48 0.32 -12.39 -7.56
C ASN A 48 1.83 -12.17 -7.47
N LYS A 49 2.53 -13.08 -6.79
CA LYS A 49 3.99 -13.04 -6.69
C LYS A 49 4.62 -12.93 -8.08
N GLY A 50 5.55 -12.00 -8.23
CA GLY A 50 6.26 -11.74 -9.47
C GLY A 50 5.56 -10.79 -10.42
N SER A 51 4.34 -10.36 -10.10
CA SER A 51 3.57 -9.47 -10.97
C SER A 51 3.97 -8.01 -10.81
N LYS A 52 3.89 -7.27 -11.92
CA LYS A 52 3.96 -5.82 -11.90
C LYS A 52 2.62 -5.28 -11.45
N ILE A 53 2.65 -4.24 -10.65
CA ILE A 53 1.44 -3.54 -10.21
C ILE A 53 1.75 -2.05 -10.13
N LEU A 54 0.81 -1.24 -10.60
CA LEU A 54 0.90 0.22 -10.55
C LEU A 54 0.00 0.71 -9.43
N PHE A 55 0.56 1.51 -8.51
CA PHE A 55 -0.21 2.20 -7.48
C PHE A 55 -0.36 3.64 -7.93
N ILE A 56 -1.56 4.04 -8.27
CA ILE A 56 -1.81 5.27 -9.02
C ILE A 56 -2.90 6.13 -8.39
N GLY A 57 -2.85 7.41 -8.72
CA GLY A 57 -3.88 8.37 -8.39
C GLY A 57 -3.72 9.58 -9.30
N THR A 58 -4.63 10.54 -9.18
CA THR A 58 -4.56 11.77 -9.95
C THR A 58 -4.27 12.94 -9.03
N ASP A 59 -3.59 13.96 -9.58
CA ASP A 59 -3.35 15.20 -8.87
C ASP A 59 -4.55 16.15 -9.04
N GLU A 60 -4.42 17.39 -8.55
CA GLU A 60 -5.47 18.40 -8.64
C GLU A 60 -5.82 18.76 -10.08
N LYS A 61 -4.91 18.56 -11.01
CA LYS A 61 -5.11 18.83 -12.44
C LYS A 61 -5.65 17.63 -13.19
N GLY A 62 -5.87 16.50 -12.51
CA GLY A 62 -6.30 15.27 -13.13
C GLY A 62 -5.17 14.49 -13.82
N GLU A 63 -3.93 14.89 -13.61
CA GLU A 63 -2.78 14.16 -14.17
C GLU A 63 -2.51 12.91 -13.34
N ARG A 64 -2.33 11.79 -14.04
CA ARG A 64 -2.11 10.49 -13.44
C ARG A 64 -0.65 10.33 -13.00
N GLY A 65 -0.47 9.87 -11.77
CA GLY A 65 0.86 9.61 -11.23
C GLY A 65 0.83 8.47 -10.22
N GLY A 66 2.00 8.05 -9.78
CA GLY A 66 2.11 6.98 -8.80
C GLY A 66 3.40 6.22 -8.91
N MET A 67 3.36 4.95 -8.52
CA MET A 67 4.54 4.09 -8.47
C MET A 67 4.39 2.85 -9.33
N VAL A 68 5.51 2.46 -9.97
CA VAL A 68 5.66 1.16 -10.63
C VAL A 68 6.26 0.22 -9.60
N SER A 69 5.63 -0.92 -9.38
CA SER A 69 6.03 -1.84 -8.32
C SER A 69 5.97 -3.29 -8.76
N GLU A 70 6.62 -4.13 -7.97
CA GLU A 70 6.61 -5.57 -8.16
C GLU A 70 6.18 -6.24 -6.85
N ILE A 71 5.33 -7.25 -6.96
CA ILE A 71 4.98 -8.09 -5.82
C ILE A 71 6.10 -9.12 -5.67
N VAL A 72 7.00 -8.88 -4.73
CA VAL A 72 8.16 -9.75 -4.51
C VAL A 72 7.73 -11.03 -3.82
N GLU A 73 6.75 -10.94 -2.93
CA GLU A 73 6.21 -12.08 -2.22
C GLU A 73 4.75 -11.84 -1.90
N ASN A 74 3.96 -12.91 -1.94
CA ASN A 74 2.59 -12.90 -1.47
C ASN A 74 2.26 -14.28 -0.92
N ILE A 75 2.23 -14.39 0.41
CA ILE A 75 1.81 -15.59 1.11
C ILE A 75 0.41 -15.26 1.67
N PRO A 76 -0.65 -15.80 1.06
CA PRO A 76 -2.02 -15.42 1.43
C PRO A 76 -2.27 -15.50 2.93
N TYR A 77 -2.89 -14.44 3.44
CA TYR A 77 -3.25 -14.30 4.86
C TYR A 77 -2.08 -14.15 5.82
N GLN A 78 -0.83 -14.05 5.29
CA GLN A 78 0.36 -14.00 6.14
C GLN A 78 1.28 -12.83 5.81
N TYR A 79 1.62 -12.62 4.53
CA TYR A 79 2.67 -11.66 4.20
C TYR A 79 2.60 -11.22 2.74
N VAL A 80 2.75 -9.91 2.52
CA VAL A 80 2.88 -9.33 1.18
C VAL A 80 4.08 -8.40 1.18
N SER A 81 4.98 -8.56 0.20
CA SER A 81 6.13 -7.67 0.02
C SER A 81 6.03 -6.97 -1.32
N ILE A 82 6.03 -5.65 -1.26
CA ILE A 82 5.94 -4.78 -2.43
C ILE A 82 7.27 -4.05 -2.57
N ARG A 83 7.88 -4.14 -3.76
CA ARG A 83 9.09 -3.37 -4.07
C ARG A 83 8.73 -2.28 -5.07
N HIS A 84 8.90 -1.04 -4.66
CA HIS A 84 8.72 0.11 -5.53
C HIS A 84 10.03 0.34 -6.31
N TYR A 85 9.96 0.44 -7.63
CA TYR A 85 11.15 0.60 -8.44
C TYR A 85 11.00 1.62 -9.56
N GLY A 86 9.88 2.32 -9.62
CA GLY A 86 9.66 3.32 -10.66
C GLY A 86 8.52 4.27 -10.32
N LEU A 87 8.35 5.25 -11.18
CA LEU A 87 7.30 6.26 -11.11
C LEU A 87 6.40 6.18 -12.33
N VAL A 88 5.12 6.51 -12.11
CA VAL A 88 4.20 6.83 -13.21
C VAL A 88 4.10 8.35 -13.26
N LYS A 89 4.39 8.93 -14.43
CA LYS A 89 4.32 10.37 -14.64
C LYS A 89 3.85 10.63 -16.05
N ASP A 90 2.78 11.41 -16.21
CA ASP A 90 2.18 11.70 -17.53
C ASP A 90 1.86 10.42 -18.31
N ASP A 91 1.29 9.42 -17.62
CA ASP A 91 0.96 8.10 -18.16
C ASP A 91 2.17 7.29 -18.67
N LYS A 92 3.38 7.70 -18.30
CA LYS A 92 4.61 6.98 -18.65
C LYS A 92 5.24 6.37 -17.40
N GLU A 93 5.85 5.20 -17.59
CA GLU A 93 6.59 4.52 -16.53
C GLU A 93 8.05 4.91 -16.62
N ILE A 94 8.58 5.42 -15.51
CA ILE A 94 10.00 5.82 -15.42
C ILE A 94 10.63 4.92 -14.37
N THR A 95 11.58 4.08 -14.78
CA THR A 95 12.18 3.07 -13.91
C THR A 95 13.63 3.32 -13.54
N GLU A 96 14.20 4.43 -14.01
CA GLU A 96 15.58 4.80 -13.69
C GLU A 96 15.72 6.31 -13.68
N GLY A 97 16.82 6.80 -13.12
CA GLY A 97 17.14 8.21 -13.04
C GLY A 97 16.93 8.80 -11.66
N PRO A 98 17.31 10.09 -11.47
CA PRO A 98 17.30 10.74 -10.15
C PRO A 98 15.93 10.80 -9.49
N GLU A 99 14.85 10.97 -10.27
CA GLU A 99 13.51 11.03 -9.71
C GLU A 99 13.10 9.71 -9.07
N VAL A 100 13.44 8.58 -9.71
CA VAL A 100 13.14 7.26 -9.16
C VAL A 100 13.91 7.05 -7.87
N GLU A 101 15.18 7.40 -7.84
CA GLU A 101 16.01 7.25 -6.64
C GLU A 101 15.52 8.11 -5.49
N LYS A 102 14.93 9.26 -5.79
CA LYS A 102 14.44 10.18 -4.78
C LYS A 102 13.04 9.83 -4.27
N TRP A 103 12.14 9.39 -5.15
CA TRP A 103 10.70 9.32 -4.84
C TRP A 103 10.08 7.93 -4.88
N ALA A 104 10.73 6.97 -5.55
CA ALA A 104 10.10 5.67 -5.81
C ALA A 104 11.07 4.52 -5.60
N ARG A 105 11.56 4.34 -4.38
CA ARG A 105 12.43 3.23 -4.01
C ARG A 105 12.03 2.65 -2.68
N GLY A 106 12.36 1.37 -2.50
CA GLY A 106 12.21 0.71 -1.23
C GLY A 106 11.04 -0.23 -1.18
N PHE A 107 10.83 -0.80 0.00
CA PHE A 107 9.83 -1.83 0.23
C PHE A 107 8.67 -1.29 1.05
N GLU A 108 7.51 -1.88 0.78
CA GLU A 108 6.32 -1.71 1.59
C GLU A 108 5.79 -3.11 1.85
N ASN A 109 5.91 -3.58 3.08
CA ASN A 109 5.60 -4.96 3.44
C ASN A 109 4.47 -5.01 4.45
N TYR A 110 3.53 -5.93 4.24
CA TYR A 110 2.40 -6.14 5.14
C TYR A 110 2.50 -7.53 5.76
N SER A 111 2.52 -7.59 7.08
CA SER A 111 2.43 -8.86 7.82
C SER A 111 1.07 -8.95 8.49
N PHE A 112 0.43 -10.11 8.38
CA PHE A 112 -0.89 -10.38 8.96
C PHE A 112 -0.74 -11.45 10.02
N LYS A 113 -1.14 -11.15 11.24
CA LYS A 113 -1.07 -12.09 12.37
C LYS A 113 -2.46 -12.37 12.89
N ASP A 114 -2.83 -13.64 12.91
CA ASP A 114 -4.12 -14.09 13.45
C ASP A 114 -3.95 -14.41 14.92
N ASN A 115 -4.67 -13.68 15.78
CA ASN A 115 -4.69 -13.89 17.22
C ASN A 115 -6.13 -14.17 17.67
N ASN A 116 -6.57 -15.42 17.46
CA ASN A 116 -7.90 -15.88 17.89
C ASN A 116 -9.05 -15.03 17.34
N GLY A 117 -9.01 -14.74 16.05
CA GLY A 117 -10.04 -13.97 15.36
C GLY A 117 -9.83 -12.47 15.35
N ILE A 118 -8.78 -11.99 16.01
CA ILE A 118 -8.32 -10.60 15.91
C ILE A 118 -7.08 -10.60 15.05
N THR A 119 -7.08 -9.79 14.01
CA THR A 119 -5.95 -9.70 13.08
C THR A 119 -5.10 -8.50 13.42
N GLU A 120 -3.79 -8.71 13.58
CA GLU A 120 -2.84 -7.62 13.68
C GLU A 120 -2.16 -7.44 12.33
N ILE A 121 -2.19 -6.22 11.79
CA ILE A 121 -1.43 -5.85 10.61
C ILE A 121 -0.20 -5.09 11.06
N ILE A 122 0.96 -5.48 10.52
CA ILE A 122 2.21 -4.76 10.71
C ILE A 122 2.67 -4.31 9.33
N VAL A 123 2.86 -3.00 9.17
CA VAL A 123 3.38 -2.41 7.93
C VAL A 123 4.82 -2.00 8.18
N ASP A 124 5.74 -2.54 7.39
CA ASP A 124 7.14 -2.13 7.37
C ASP A 124 7.39 -1.36 6.08
N LEU A 125 7.84 -0.13 6.19
CA LEU A 125 7.92 0.79 5.07
C LEU A 125 9.29 1.46 5.01
N ASP A 126 9.90 1.45 3.83
CA ASP A 126 11.06 2.28 3.54
C ASP A 126 10.58 3.62 3.01
N ALA A 127 10.98 4.71 3.65
CA ALA A 127 10.59 6.05 3.25
C ALA A 127 11.81 6.94 3.07
N THR A 128 11.79 7.76 2.03
CA THR A 128 12.80 8.81 1.88
C THR A 128 12.55 9.87 2.95
N ASP A 129 13.60 10.61 3.30
CA ASP A 129 13.53 11.60 4.38
C ASP A 129 12.37 12.60 4.18
N ASP A 130 12.10 12.96 2.94
CA ASP A 130 11.04 13.93 2.60
C ASP A 130 9.64 13.40 2.90
N PHE A 131 9.46 12.08 2.98
CA PHE A 131 8.16 11.46 3.19
C PHE A 131 7.93 10.92 4.60
N VAL A 132 8.94 10.90 5.45
CA VAL A 132 8.84 10.32 6.80
C VAL A 132 7.68 10.93 7.59
N GLU A 133 7.62 12.25 7.65
CA GLU A 133 6.58 12.94 8.42
C GLU A 133 5.20 12.69 7.84
N TYR A 134 5.07 12.77 6.53
CA TYR A 134 3.81 12.52 5.84
C TYR A 134 3.30 11.11 6.12
N MET A 135 4.19 10.10 6.04
CA MET A 135 3.82 8.72 6.32
C MET A 135 3.44 8.51 7.77
N ASN A 136 4.18 9.12 8.70
CA ASN A 136 3.87 9.03 10.13
C ASN A 136 2.50 9.63 10.48
N GLN A 137 2.05 10.63 9.74
CA GLN A 137 0.75 11.25 9.94
C GLN A 137 -0.38 10.50 9.23
N THR A 138 -0.11 9.95 8.06
CA THR A 138 -1.14 9.42 7.18
C THR A 138 -1.41 7.93 7.38
N PHE A 139 -0.36 7.10 7.52
CA PHE A 139 -0.53 5.66 7.65
C PHE A 139 -1.42 5.25 8.84
N PRO A 140 -1.26 5.83 10.03
CA PRO A 140 -2.15 5.47 11.13
C PRO A 140 -3.61 5.74 10.83
N LYS A 141 -3.92 6.83 10.16
CA LYS A 141 -5.30 7.17 9.77
C LYS A 141 -5.83 6.21 8.71
N ALA A 142 -4.99 5.85 7.75
CA ALA A 142 -5.36 4.91 6.70
C ALA A 142 -5.65 3.52 7.27
N LEU A 143 -4.81 3.05 8.20
CA LEU A 143 -5.02 1.77 8.86
C LEU A 143 -6.27 1.78 9.75
N GLU A 144 -6.57 2.90 10.39
CA GLU A 144 -7.81 3.06 11.16
C GLU A 144 -9.04 2.97 10.24
N LYS A 145 -8.94 3.53 9.04
CA LYS A 145 -10.00 3.40 8.04
C LYS A 145 -10.21 1.96 7.61
N LEU A 146 -9.11 1.23 7.39
CA LEU A 146 -9.18 -0.19 7.07
C LEU A 146 -9.86 -0.97 8.20
N LYS A 147 -9.53 -0.65 9.44
CA LYS A 147 -10.16 -1.25 10.62
C LYS A 147 -11.68 -1.03 10.59
N GLU A 148 -12.12 0.19 10.32
CA GLU A 148 -13.55 0.48 10.21
C GLU A 148 -14.22 -0.36 9.12
N ILE A 149 -13.58 -0.50 7.96
CA ILE A 149 -14.11 -1.29 6.85
C ILE A 149 -14.28 -2.75 7.26
N CYS A 150 -13.29 -3.31 7.94
CA CYS A 150 -13.28 -4.73 8.28
C CYS A 150 -14.20 -5.09 9.45
N GLU A 151 -14.46 -4.13 10.34
CA GLU A 151 -15.26 -4.38 11.55
C GLU A 151 -16.76 -4.15 11.34
N LYS A 152 -17.15 -3.77 10.17
CA LYS A 152 -18.56 -3.60 9.85
C LYS A 152 -19.29 -4.94 9.71
#